data_339819eb7afec67b6c958a0e05b4cffc
#
_entry.id   339819eb7afec67b6c958a0e05b4cffc
#
_cell.length_a   1.000
_cell.length_b   1.000
_cell.length_c   1.000
_cell.angle_alpha   90.00
_cell.angle_beta   90.00
_cell.angle_gamma   90.00
#
_symmetry.space_group_name_H-M   'P 1'
#
loop_
_entity.id
_entity.type
_entity.pdbx_description
1 polymer ?
#
loop_
_entity_poly.entity_id
_entity_poly.type
_entity_poly.pdbx_seq_one_letter_code
_entity_poly.pdbx_strand_id
1 'polypeptide(L)'
;MDALKVSPVKPGLDILYLGPDYGTSRHRADALRRLGHNVGIIDPWEFLPNSAFAKSLAGKLVFELGAAPLEPYIRWRLIPLLAGRRFDLIWSDQCNLIGPVTADLLRNHCRAAVTYAIDDPFGRRDKRTFSLYRQSVKHFDLVAVVRQPNVAEAKAMGAPSVLLVRMSADEVAHRPVVLSSREKDRWSSQVAFIGTWMPERGPFLARLIELGVPLTIRGNRWRKAKEWPVLKSAWRGPGIDGPDYVKAIQCAKVSLGLLSKGNRDLHTTRSAEIPFIGSVLCAERTGEHLEMYREDEEAVFWSTPEECAEKCFDLLGNLGRCEAIARAGRERCIRDGYLNENVVALILAALSGQGGNRAQVIGVDDPTCVD
;
A
#
# COMPACT_ATOMS: atom_id res chain seq x y z
N MET A 1 25.82 4.31 -6.47
CA MET A 1 24.66 5.20 -6.62
C MET A 1 24.24 5.61 -5.20
N ASP A 2 24.36 6.89 -4.90
CA ASP A 2 24.21 7.39 -3.53
C ASP A 2 22.79 7.21 -3.01
N ALA A 3 22.70 6.78 -1.75
CA ALA A 3 21.45 6.71 -1.00
C ALA A 3 20.71 8.06 -1.10
N LEU A 4 19.40 8.00 -1.27
CA LEU A 4 18.51 9.17 -1.25
C LEU A 4 18.70 9.95 0.06
N LYS A 5 19.65 10.89 0.07
CA LYS A 5 19.72 11.92 1.12
C LYS A 5 18.61 12.94 0.80
N VAL A 6 17.39 12.66 1.23
CA VAL A 6 16.36 13.70 1.32
C VAL A 6 16.85 14.67 2.38
N SER A 7 17.01 15.96 2.03
CA SER A 7 17.33 17.00 3.02
C SER A 7 16.27 16.95 4.12
N PRO A 8 16.65 17.05 5.40
CA PRO A 8 15.71 16.89 6.50
C PRO A 8 14.58 17.93 6.37
N VAL A 9 13.37 17.46 6.23
CA VAL A 9 12.16 18.30 6.32
C VAL A 9 12.15 18.90 7.71
N LYS A 10 11.83 20.19 7.82
CA LYS A 10 11.79 20.90 9.12
C LYS A 10 10.92 20.10 10.10
N PRO A 11 11.46 19.62 11.23
CA PRO A 11 10.70 18.87 12.22
C PRO A 11 9.66 19.78 12.90
N GLY A 12 8.62 19.17 13.48
CA GLY A 12 7.65 19.89 14.31
C GLY A 12 6.43 20.44 13.58
N LEU A 13 6.08 19.94 12.36
CA LEU A 13 4.83 20.31 11.72
C LEU A 13 3.64 19.79 12.54
N ASP A 14 2.57 20.60 12.67
CA ASP A 14 1.27 20.17 13.17
C ASP A 14 0.42 19.64 12.01
N ILE A 15 0.18 18.32 12.02
CA ILE A 15 -0.43 17.59 10.91
C ILE A 15 -1.77 17.01 11.35
N LEU A 16 -2.84 17.34 10.61
CA LEU A 16 -4.10 16.61 10.67
C LEU A 16 -4.07 15.50 9.63
N TYR A 17 -4.07 14.25 10.10
CA TYR A 17 -4.13 13.06 9.26
C TYR A 17 -5.57 12.55 9.18
N LEU A 18 -6.15 12.51 7.99
CA LEU A 18 -7.48 11.99 7.71
C LEU A 18 -7.37 10.63 7.05
N GLY A 19 -7.78 9.58 7.73
CA GLY A 19 -7.74 8.22 7.21
C GLY A 19 -7.88 7.16 8.30
N PRO A 20 -7.93 5.87 7.93
CA PRO A 20 -8.06 4.77 8.87
C PRO A 20 -6.95 4.75 9.93
N ASP A 21 -7.36 4.65 11.22
CA ASP A 21 -6.41 4.53 12.33
C ASP A 21 -5.98 3.08 12.57
N TYR A 22 -5.75 2.35 11.47
CA TYR A 22 -5.24 0.96 11.47
C TYR A 22 -4.52 0.63 10.16
N GLY A 23 -3.79 -0.49 10.16
CA GLY A 23 -3.09 -1.01 8.97
C GLY A 23 -2.09 -0.02 8.37
N THR A 24 -1.95 -0.06 7.05
CA THR A 24 -0.94 0.75 6.33
C THR A 24 -1.16 2.26 6.45
N SER A 25 -2.40 2.73 6.64
CA SER A 25 -2.70 4.14 6.89
C SER A 25 -2.10 4.58 8.23
N ARG A 26 -2.38 3.84 9.32
CA ARG A 26 -1.78 4.10 10.63
C ARG A 26 -0.24 4.07 10.57
N HIS A 27 0.34 3.12 9.85
CA HIS A 27 1.79 3.03 9.70
C HIS A 27 2.40 4.29 9.06
N ARG A 28 1.72 4.89 8.05
CA ARG A 28 2.18 6.18 7.46
C ARG A 28 2.06 7.34 8.43
N ALA A 29 0.97 7.41 9.21
CA ALA A 29 0.82 8.42 10.25
C ALA A 29 1.90 8.28 11.34
N ASP A 30 2.24 7.05 11.72
CA ASP A 30 3.31 6.79 12.68
C ASP A 30 4.70 7.10 12.10
N ALA A 31 4.93 6.89 10.80
CA ALA A 31 6.15 7.32 10.12
C ALA A 31 6.32 8.86 10.17
N LEU A 32 5.25 9.63 9.95
CA LEU A 32 5.26 11.09 10.14
C LEU A 32 5.64 11.47 11.58
N ARG A 33 5.12 10.77 12.60
CA ARG A 33 5.49 10.98 14.01
C ARG A 33 6.97 10.69 14.27
N ARG A 34 7.49 9.58 13.71
CA ARG A 34 8.92 9.22 13.83
C ARG A 34 9.85 10.23 13.18
N LEU A 35 9.38 10.92 12.14
CA LEU A 35 10.07 12.05 11.52
C LEU A 35 9.99 13.35 12.34
N GLY A 36 9.39 13.31 13.54
CA GLY A 36 9.34 14.43 14.48
C GLY A 36 8.16 15.38 14.29
N HIS A 37 7.11 14.98 13.60
CA HIS A 37 5.89 15.78 13.43
C HIS A 37 4.84 15.47 14.50
N ASN A 38 4.02 16.46 14.85
CA ASN A 38 2.83 16.27 15.68
C ASN A 38 1.66 15.85 14.79
N VAL A 39 1.15 14.61 14.96
CA VAL A 39 0.13 14.03 14.06
C VAL A 39 -1.11 13.62 14.82
N GLY A 40 -2.20 14.35 14.60
CA GLY A 40 -3.55 13.97 15.02
C GLY A 40 -4.25 13.16 13.93
N ILE A 41 -4.81 12.00 14.26
CA ILE A 41 -5.55 11.14 13.32
C ILE A 41 -7.05 11.31 13.53
N ILE A 42 -7.77 11.44 12.43
CA ILE A 42 -9.24 11.36 12.38
C ILE A 42 -9.61 10.37 11.27
N ASP A 43 -10.35 9.33 11.60
CA ASP A 43 -10.99 8.47 10.61
C ASP A 43 -12.44 8.92 10.40
N PRO A 44 -12.79 9.52 9.25
CA PRO A 44 -14.16 9.95 8.97
C PRO A 44 -15.19 8.82 8.97
N TRP A 45 -14.78 7.56 8.77
CA TRP A 45 -15.66 6.41 8.89
C TRP A 45 -16.13 6.16 10.33
N GLU A 46 -15.35 6.58 11.33
CA GLU A 46 -15.74 6.48 12.75
C GLU A 46 -16.82 7.47 13.17
N PHE A 47 -17.16 8.44 12.30
CA PHE A 47 -18.33 9.31 12.53
C PHE A 47 -19.65 8.59 12.28
N LEU A 48 -19.63 7.52 11.48
CA LEU A 48 -20.82 6.70 11.21
C LEU A 48 -21.19 5.86 12.45
N PRO A 49 -22.47 5.45 12.58
CA PRO A 49 -22.90 4.62 13.70
C PRO A 49 -22.01 3.40 13.92
N ASN A 50 -21.56 3.18 15.15
CA ASN A 50 -20.60 2.13 15.51
C ASN A 50 -21.28 0.76 15.61
N SER A 51 -21.94 0.31 14.53
CA SER A 51 -22.39 -1.07 14.39
C SER A 51 -21.83 -1.69 13.11
N ALA A 52 -21.42 -2.94 13.19
CA ALA A 52 -20.90 -3.66 12.03
C ALA A 52 -21.93 -3.72 10.88
N PHE A 53 -23.20 -3.79 11.20
CA PHE A 53 -24.28 -3.76 10.21
C PHE A 53 -24.36 -2.38 9.51
N ALA A 54 -24.39 -1.27 10.28
CA ALA A 54 -24.46 0.08 9.72
C ALA A 54 -23.24 0.41 8.86
N LYS A 55 -22.03 0.07 9.34
CA LYS A 55 -20.78 0.26 8.57
C LYS A 55 -20.76 -0.59 7.30
N SER A 56 -21.24 -1.84 7.35
CA SER A 56 -21.36 -2.70 6.17
C SER A 56 -22.37 -2.17 5.15
N LEU A 57 -23.53 -1.66 5.63
CA LEU A 57 -24.55 -1.06 4.77
C LEU A 57 -24.04 0.23 4.13
N ALA A 58 -23.43 1.12 4.90
CA ALA A 58 -22.80 2.35 4.40
C ALA A 58 -21.74 2.04 3.34
N GLY A 59 -20.87 1.05 3.61
CA GLY A 59 -19.86 0.61 2.64
C GLY A 59 -20.46 0.12 1.33
N LYS A 60 -21.56 -0.66 1.37
CA LYS A 60 -22.28 -1.09 0.15
C LYS A 60 -22.89 0.09 -0.60
N LEU A 61 -23.52 1.02 0.12
CA LEU A 61 -24.10 2.22 -0.49
C LEU A 61 -23.03 3.08 -1.15
N VAL A 62 -21.90 3.29 -0.47
CA VAL A 62 -20.75 4.05 -1.03
C VAL A 62 -20.19 3.35 -2.27
N PHE A 63 -20.09 2.02 -2.26
CA PHE A 63 -19.61 1.25 -3.41
C PHE A 63 -20.54 1.38 -4.62
N GLU A 64 -21.86 1.30 -4.44
CA GLU A 64 -22.82 1.32 -5.55
C GLU A 64 -23.20 2.76 -5.99
N LEU A 65 -23.39 3.68 -5.05
CA LEU A 65 -23.95 5.01 -5.29
C LEU A 65 -22.93 6.14 -5.13
N GLY A 66 -21.80 5.87 -4.45
CA GLY A 66 -20.83 6.88 -4.05
C GLY A 66 -21.14 7.49 -2.68
N ALA A 67 -20.20 8.27 -2.16
CA ALA A 67 -20.25 8.82 -0.81
C ALA A 67 -20.92 10.22 -0.73
N ALA A 68 -21.37 10.79 -1.84
CA ALA A 68 -21.93 12.14 -1.88
C ALA A 68 -23.06 12.40 -0.85
N PRO A 69 -23.99 11.47 -0.59
CA PRO A 69 -25.01 11.68 0.43
C PRO A 69 -24.46 11.76 1.86
N LEU A 70 -23.27 11.22 2.12
CA LEU A 70 -22.64 11.22 3.45
C LEU A 70 -21.79 12.46 3.69
N GLU A 71 -21.32 13.15 2.65
CA GLU A 71 -20.42 14.29 2.76
C GLU A 71 -20.93 15.41 3.67
N PRO A 72 -22.20 15.86 3.62
CA PRO A 72 -22.71 16.90 4.51
C PRO A 72 -22.61 16.51 5.99
N TYR A 73 -22.90 15.25 6.31
CA TYR A 73 -22.79 14.72 7.67
C TYR A 73 -21.34 14.66 8.14
N ILE A 74 -20.43 14.15 7.31
CA ILE A 74 -19.00 14.10 7.60
C ILE A 74 -18.45 15.51 7.85
N ARG A 75 -18.80 16.46 6.99
CA ARG A 75 -18.40 17.87 7.14
C ARG A 75 -18.91 18.46 8.44
N TRP A 76 -20.19 18.25 8.78
CA TRP A 76 -20.77 18.71 10.04
C TRP A 76 -20.01 18.17 11.25
N ARG A 77 -19.59 16.90 11.22
CA ARG A 77 -18.77 16.28 12.29
C ARG A 77 -17.35 16.84 12.35
N LEU A 78 -16.78 17.26 11.23
CA LEU A 78 -15.43 17.84 11.18
C LEU A 78 -15.37 19.28 11.68
N ILE A 79 -16.40 20.11 11.43
CA ILE A 79 -16.42 21.53 11.80
C ILE A 79 -15.98 21.79 13.25
N PRO A 80 -16.56 21.15 14.29
CA PRO A 80 -16.16 21.42 15.67
C PRO A 80 -14.72 20.97 15.99
N LEU A 81 -14.20 19.99 15.29
CA LEU A 81 -12.82 19.49 15.46
C LEU A 81 -11.78 20.41 14.84
N LEU A 82 -12.19 21.23 13.87
CA LEU A 82 -11.36 22.22 13.18
C LEU A 82 -11.46 23.61 13.81
N ALA A 83 -12.51 23.88 14.61
CA ALA A 83 -12.78 25.20 15.15
C ALA A 83 -11.60 25.74 15.98
N GLY A 84 -11.13 26.96 15.63
CA GLY A 84 -9.99 27.61 16.29
C GLY A 84 -8.63 26.98 16.03
N ARG A 85 -8.53 25.96 15.17
CA ARG A 85 -7.28 25.27 14.84
C ARG A 85 -6.80 25.62 13.44
N ARG A 86 -5.49 25.67 13.28
CA ARG A 86 -4.82 25.79 11.98
C ARG A 86 -3.62 24.86 11.96
N PHE A 87 -3.57 23.99 10.97
CA PHE A 87 -2.51 23.00 10.80
C PHE A 87 -1.45 23.49 9.80
N ASP A 88 -0.24 23.00 9.94
CA ASP A 88 0.78 23.20 8.91
C ASP A 88 0.46 22.35 7.68
N LEU A 89 -0.07 21.14 7.89
CA LEU A 89 -0.43 20.19 6.84
C LEU A 89 -1.71 19.45 7.17
N ILE A 90 -2.56 19.28 6.16
CA ILE A 90 -3.61 18.26 6.18
C ILE A 90 -3.21 17.14 5.22
N TRP A 91 -3.11 15.92 5.75
CA TRP A 91 -2.85 14.71 5.01
C TRP A 91 -4.12 13.88 4.89
N SER A 92 -4.63 13.68 3.67
CA SER A 92 -5.78 12.81 3.39
C SER A 92 -5.30 11.48 2.83
N ASP A 93 -5.35 10.41 3.64
CA ASP A 93 -4.98 9.07 3.21
C ASP A 93 -6.17 8.39 2.55
N GLN A 94 -6.32 8.62 1.25
CA GLN A 94 -7.37 8.06 0.39
C GLN A 94 -8.79 8.13 1.02
N CYS A 95 -9.10 9.27 1.64
CA CYS A 95 -10.38 9.42 2.31
C CYS A 95 -11.51 9.63 1.28
N ASN A 96 -12.21 8.55 0.96
CA ASN A 96 -13.29 8.52 -0.02
C ASN A 96 -14.59 9.22 0.44
N LEU A 97 -14.64 9.69 1.70
CA LEU A 97 -15.75 10.48 2.26
C LEU A 97 -15.52 11.99 2.18
N ILE A 98 -14.34 12.42 1.70
CA ILE A 98 -14.01 13.86 1.56
C ILE A 98 -14.30 14.28 0.12
N GLY A 99 -15.35 15.06 -0.03
CA GLY A 99 -15.72 15.68 -1.29
C GLY A 99 -15.23 17.12 -1.43
N PRO A 100 -15.57 17.80 -2.52
CA PRO A 100 -15.07 19.15 -2.83
C PRO A 100 -15.33 20.18 -1.72
N VAL A 101 -16.56 20.22 -1.20
CA VAL A 101 -16.95 21.20 -0.17
C VAL A 101 -16.22 20.96 1.15
N THR A 102 -16.00 19.69 1.49
CA THR A 102 -15.24 19.32 2.69
C THR A 102 -13.75 19.58 2.49
N ALA A 103 -13.21 19.35 1.28
CA ALA A 103 -11.83 19.67 0.94
C ALA A 103 -11.56 21.19 1.02
N ASP A 104 -12.48 22.03 0.55
CA ASP A 104 -12.38 23.48 0.71
C ASP A 104 -12.40 23.91 2.18
N LEU A 105 -13.27 23.31 3.01
CA LEU A 105 -13.27 23.55 4.45
C LEU A 105 -11.89 23.22 5.04
N LEU A 106 -11.32 22.06 4.72
CA LEU A 106 -10.01 21.64 5.20
C LEU A 106 -8.90 22.59 4.77
N ARG A 107 -8.93 23.07 3.50
CA ARG A 107 -7.95 24.04 2.97
C ARG A 107 -7.92 25.34 3.77
N ASN A 108 -9.06 25.81 4.24
CA ASN A 108 -9.16 27.02 5.06
C ASN A 108 -8.50 26.86 6.45
N HIS A 109 -8.22 25.62 6.86
CA HIS A 109 -7.63 25.28 8.18
C HIS A 109 -6.17 24.81 8.08
N CYS A 110 -5.52 24.88 6.93
CA CYS A 110 -4.12 24.46 6.78
C CYS A 110 -3.30 25.40 5.90
N ARG A 111 -1.95 25.23 5.95
CA ARG A 111 -1.02 25.90 5.03
C ARG A 111 -0.87 25.10 3.74
N ALA A 112 -0.82 23.77 3.86
CA ALA A 112 -0.74 22.86 2.72
C ALA A 112 -1.65 21.65 2.92
N ALA A 113 -2.09 21.03 1.82
CA ALA A 113 -2.87 19.82 1.84
C ALA A 113 -2.35 18.81 0.82
N VAL A 114 -2.20 17.56 1.26
CA VAL A 114 -1.81 16.44 0.40
C VAL A 114 -2.85 15.32 0.48
N THR A 115 -3.06 14.63 -0.63
CA THR A 115 -3.77 13.36 -0.62
C THR A 115 -2.89 12.24 -1.14
N TYR A 116 -2.94 11.09 -0.47
CA TYR A 116 -2.20 9.87 -0.84
C TYR A 116 -3.19 8.78 -1.26
N ALA A 117 -3.02 8.21 -2.45
CA ALA A 117 -3.89 7.19 -3.00
C ALA A 117 -3.17 5.83 -3.11
N ILE A 118 -3.42 4.95 -2.14
CA ILE A 118 -2.85 3.59 -2.17
C ILE A 118 -3.63 2.64 -3.09
N ASP A 119 -4.96 2.74 -3.15
CA ASP A 119 -5.78 2.03 -4.13
C ASP A 119 -5.84 2.80 -5.46
N ASP A 120 -6.51 2.25 -6.46
CA ASP A 120 -6.70 2.89 -7.75
C ASP A 120 -8.04 3.67 -7.79
N PRO A 121 -8.05 4.97 -7.41
CA PRO A 121 -9.30 5.74 -7.33
C PRO A 121 -9.86 6.10 -8.71
N PHE A 122 -9.07 5.97 -9.76
CA PHE A 122 -9.45 6.28 -11.15
C PHE A 122 -9.86 5.02 -11.94
N GLY A 123 -9.52 3.83 -11.41
CA GLY A 123 -9.92 2.54 -11.98
C GLY A 123 -11.42 2.25 -11.84
N ARG A 124 -11.84 1.12 -12.46
CA ARG A 124 -13.26 0.73 -12.48
C ARG A 124 -13.62 -0.33 -11.42
N ARG A 125 -12.63 -0.92 -10.73
CA ARG A 125 -12.85 -2.01 -9.76
C ARG A 125 -13.83 -1.63 -8.65
N ASP A 126 -13.65 -0.44 -8.10
CA ASP A 126 -14.36 0.01 -6.90
C ASP A 126 -15.58 0.89 -7.23
N LYS A 127 -16.10 0.76 -8.46
CA LYS A 127 -17.31 1.45 -8.93
C LYS A 127 -17.31 2.95 -8.58
N ARG A 128 -18.23 3.36 -7.69
CA ARG A 128 -18.40 4.77 -7.29
C ARG A 128 -17.76 5.13 -5.97
N THR A 129 -17.05 4.18 -5.32
CA THR A 129 -16.40 4.40 -4.01
C THR A 129 -15.56 5.68 -3.97
N PHE A 130 -14.81 5.94 -5.04
CA PHE A 130 -13.91 7.09 -5.13
C PHE A 130 -14.48 8.29 -5.90
N SER A 131 -15.81 8.39 -6.07
CA SER A 131 -16.42 9.49 -6.81
C SER A 131 -16.14 10.86 -6.18
N LEU A 132 -16.24 10.98 -4.85
CA LEU A 132 -15.89 12.21 -4.14
C LEU A 132 -14.39 12.51 -4.18
N TYR A 133 -13.56 11.50 -3.99
CA TYR A 133 -12.11 11.63 -4.09
C TYR A 133 -11.71 12.25 -5.44
N ARG A 134 -12.20 11.69 -6.56
CA ARG A 134 -11.91 12.22 -7.90
C ARG A 134 -12.32 13.69 -8.07
N GLN A 135 -13.44 14.10 -7.48
CA GLN A 135 -13.92 15.49 -7.54
C GLN A 135 -13.09 16.42 -6.66
N SER A 136 -12.46 15.89 -5.59
CA SER A 136 -11.71 16.69 -4.61
C SER A 136 -10.22 16.80 -4.89
N VAL A 137 -9.64 16.03 -5.83
CA VAL A 137 -8.19 16.06 -6.10
C VAL A 137 -7.64 17.45 -6.44
N LYS A 138 -8.42 18.30 -7.11
CA LYS A 138 -8.05 19.67 -7.46
C LYS A 138 -7.93 20.64 -6.26
N HIS A 139 -8.44 20.24 -5.08
CA HIS A 139 -8.39 21.04 -3.85
C HIS A 139 -7.17 20.73 -2.98
N PHE A 140 -6.32 19.75 -3.37
CA PHE A 140 -5.07 19.42 -2.70
C PHE A 140 -3.88 20.01 -3.46
N ASP A 141 -2.86 20.49 -2.74
CA ASP A 141 -1.65 21.04 -3.36
C ASP A 141 -0.83 19.94 -4.04
N LEU A 142 -0.88 18.71 -3.50
CA LEU A 142 -0.18 17.55 -4.02
C LEU A 142 -1.06 16.30 -3.94
N VAL A 143 -1.10 15.56 -5.02
CA VAL A 143 -1.74 14.23 -5.11
C VAL A 143 -0.64 13.19 -5.25
N ALA A 144 -0.36 12.44 -4.20
CA ALA A 144 0.59 11.33 -4.24
C ALA A 144 -0.13 10.05 -4.68
N VAL A 145 0.36 9.43 -5.75
CA VAL A 145 -0.19 8.21 -6.34
C VAL A 145 0.88 7.13 -6.44
N VAL A 146 0.45 5.87 -6.48
CA VAL A 146 1.38 4.73 -6.51
C VAL A 146 1.36 3.97 -7.85
N ARG A 147 0.61 4.47 -8.84
CA ARG A 147 0.49 3.84 -10.17
C ARG A 147 0.72 4.87 -11.26
N GLN A 148 1.54 4.53 -12.23
CA GLN A 148 1.87 5.42 -13.35
C GLN A 148 0.62 5.96 -14.09
N PRO A 149 -0.42 5.17 -14.42
CA PRO A 149 -1.62 5.70 -15.07
C PRO A 149 -2.35 6.76 -14.24
N ASN A 150 -2.28 6.67 -12.90
CA ASN A 150 -2.97 7.64 -12.03
C ASN A 150 -2.37 9.05 -12.12
N VAL A 151 -1.14 9.21 -12.60
CA VAL A 151 -0.51 10.52 -12.79
C VAL A 151 -1.30 11.35 -13.82
N ALA A 152 -1.51 10.79 -15.01
CA ALA A 152 -2.27 11.47 -16.07
C ALA A 152 -3.75 11.66 -15.67
N GLU A 153 -4.35 10.65 -15.01
CA GLU A 153 -5.75 10.69 -14.59
C GLU A 153 -6.00 11.76 -13.51
N ALA A 154 -5.11 11.89 -12.52
CA ALA A 154 -5.19 12.92 -11.49
C ALA A 154 -5.04 14.33 -12.10
N LYS A 155 -4.10 14.52 -13.04
CA LYS A 155 -3.93 15.78 -13.78
C LYS A 155 -5.18 16.14 -14.59
N ALA A 156 -5.76 15.18 -15.30
CA ALA A 156 -7.00 15.37 -16.05
C ALA A 156 -8.19 15.78 -15.15
N MET A 157 -8.14 15.41 -13.86
CA MET A 157 -9.11 15.84 -12.84
C MET A 157 -8.76 17.19 -12.18
N GLY A 158 -7.71 17.87 -12.65
CA GLY A 158 -7.32 19.20 -12.19
C GLY A 158 -6.41 19.21 -10.97
N ALA A 159 -5.71 18.09 -10.65
CA ALA A 159 -4.71 18.08 -9.60
C ALA A 159 -3.57 19.08 -9.91
N PRO A 160 -3.27 20.06 -9.01
CA PRO A 160 -2.23 21.07 -9.25
C PRO A 160 -0.83 20.46 -9.39
N SER A 161 -0.52 19.45 -8.59
CA SER A 161 0.73 18.70 -8.64
C SER A 161 0.46 17.22 -8.36
N VAL A 162 1.19 16.34 -9.05
CA VAL A 162 1.08 14.90 -8.87
C VAL A 162 2.47 14.30 -8.65
N LEU A 163 2.61 13.48 -7.62
CA LEU A 163 3.84 12.75 -7.31
C LEU A 163 3.59 11.25 -7.40
N LEU A 164 4.37 10.57 -8.23
CA LEU A 164 4.42 9.11 -8.25
C LEU A 164 5.38 8.62 -7.17
N VAL A 165 4.90 7.74 -6.29
CA VAL A 165 5.70 7.11 -5.24
C VAL A 165 5.52 5.59 -5.26
N ARG A 166 6.46 4.84 -4.68
CA ARG A 166 6.31 3.40 -4.51
C ARG A 166 5.51 3.07 -3.24
N MET A 167 4.77 1.96 -3.26
CA MET A 167 4.24 1.38 -2.03
C MET A 167 5.40 0.89 -1.17
N SER A 168 5.27 0.99 0.15
CA SER A 168 6.37 0.83 1.11
C SER A 168 6.01 -0.11 2.25
N ALA A 169 7.04 -0.63 2.91
CA ALA A 169 6.96 -1.29 4.20
C ALA A 169 7.08 -0.27 5.33
N ASP A 170 6.67 -0.65 6.54
CA ASP A 170 6.87 0.17 7.73
C ASP A 170 8.07 -0.32 8.55
N GLU A 171 8.94 0.61 8.94
CA GLU A 171 10.21 0.34 9.61
C GLU A 171 10.06 -0.34 10.97
N VAL A 172 8.92 -0.17 11.61
CA VAL A 172 8.63 -0.70 12.94
C VAL A 172 7.67 -1.88 12.86
N ALA A 173 6.53 -1.69 12.17
CA ALA A 173 5.49 -2.70 12.08
C ALA A 173 5.92 -3.97 11.31
N HIS A 174 6.83 -3.81 10.33
CA HIS A 174 7.33 -4.94 9.52
C HIS A 174 8.76 -5.35 9.90
N ARG A 175 9.29 -4.86 11.04
CA ARG A 175 10.62 -5.28 11.50
C ARG A 175 10.62 -6.77 11.86
N PRO A 176 11.62 -7.54 11.41
CA PRO A 176 11.82 -8.92 11.86
C PRO A 176 11.92 -9.00 13.38
N VAL A 177 11.32 -10.06 13.95
CA VAL A 177 11.26 -10.28 15.40
C VAL A 177 12.09 -11.50 15.81
N VAL A 178 12.52 -11.53 17.07
CA VAL A 178 13.16 -12.72 17.65
C VAL A 178 12.06 -13.75 17.93
N LEU A 179 12.22 -14.95 17.37
CA LEU A 179 11.25 -16.04 17.47
C LEU A 179 11.78 -17.18 18.35
N SER A 180 10.94 -17.68 19.25
CA SER A 180 11.15 -18.95 19.95
C SER A 180 11.06 -20.13 18.98
N SER A 181 11.62 -21.29 19.34
CA SER A 181 11.52 -22.51 18.52
C SER A 181 10.06 -22.88 18.25
N ARG A 182 9.18 -22.77 19.25
CA ARG A 182 7.75 -23.06 19.12
C ARG A 182 7.06 -22.12 18.10
N GLU A 183 7.45 -20.86 18.05
CA GLU A 183 6.90 -19.91 17.07
C GLU A 183 7.42 -20.20 15.67
N LYS A 184 8.70 -20.54 15.52
CA LYS A 184 9.29 -20.98 14.24
C LYS A 184 8.54 -22.19 13.70
N ASP A 185 8.29 -23.21 14.52
CA ASP A 185 7.56 -24.42 14.14
C ASP A 185 6.11 -24.07 13.71
N ARG A 186 5.42 -23.23 14.50
CA ARG A 186 4.04 -22.81 14.25
C ARG A 186 3.87 -22.06 12.94
N TRP A 187 4.83 -21.18 12.62
CA TRP A 187 4.75 -20.28 11.46
C TRP A 187 5.53 -20.78 10.24
N SER A 188 6.29 -21.87 10.38
CA SER A 188 7.10 -22.43 9.30
C SER A 188 6.28 -22.72 8.05
N SER A 189 6.82 -22.30 6.90
CA SER A 189 6.24 -22.52 5.59
C SER A 189 7.35 -22.64 4.55
N GLN A 190 7.17 -23.52 3.57
CA GLN A 190 8.09 -23.59 2.43
C GLN A 190 7.79 -22.43 1.47
N VAL A 191 6.55 -22.38 0.97
CA VAL A 191 6.04 -21.28 0.12
C VAL A 191 4.79 -20.71 0.76
N ALA A 192 4.75 -19.41 1.03
CA ALA A 192 3.61 -18.73 1.65
C ALA A 192 2.92 -17.77 0.70
N PHE A 193 1.59 -17.75 0.76
CA PHE A 193 0.79 -16.63 0.26
C PHE A 193 -0.11 -16.09 1.37
N ILE A 194 0.03 -14.78 1.67
CA ILE A 194 -0.82 -14.10 2.67
C ILE A 194 -1.58 -12.97 1.99
N GLY A 195 -2.87 -13.19 1.75
CA GLY A 195 -3.73 -12.21 1.08
C GLY A 195 -5.16 -12.69 0.89
N THR A 196 -6.05 -11.73 0.69
CA THR A 196 -7.47 -11.98 0.42
C THR A 196 -7.64 -12.64 -0.96
N TRP A 197 -8.61 -13.54 -1.06
CA TRP A 197 -9.01 -14.09 -2.35
C TRP A 197 -9.48 -13.00 -3.31
N MET A 198 -9.03 -13.13 -4.54
CA MET A 198 -9.50 -12.39 -5.72
C MET A 198 -9.67 -13.37 -6.88
N PRO A 199 -10.55 -13.07 -7.87
CA PRO A 199 -10.84 -14.01 -8.95
C PRO A 199 -9.61 -14.53 -9.69
N GLU A 200 -8.62 -13.68 -9.92
CA GLU A 200 -7.37 -14.00 -10.63
C GLU A 200 -6.41 -14.87 -9.82
N ARG A 201 -6.50 -14.83 -8.48
CA ARG A 201 -5.60 -15.54 -7.57
C ARG A 201 -5.96 -17.00 -7.39
N GLY A 202 -7.24 -17.32 -7.46
CA GLY A 202 -7.76 -18.70 -7.27
C GLY A 202 -7.13 -19.69 -8.25
N PRO A 203 -7.30 -19.51 -9.56
CA PRO A 203 -6.72 -20.39 -10.59
C PRO A 203 -5.21 -20.52 -10.50
N PHE A 204 -4.51 -19.39 -10.27
CA PHE A 204 -3.06 -19.36 -10.16
C PHE A 204 -2.55 -20.23 -9.01
N LEU A 205 -3.08 -20.06 -7.78
CA LEU A 205 -2.64 -20.84 -6.63
C LEU A 205 -3.08 -22.31 -6.71
N ALA A 206 -4.25 -22.60 -7.30
CA ALA A 206 -4.65 -23.97 -7.55
C ALA A 206 -3.68 -24.68 -8.50
N ARG A 207 -3.24 -23.99 -9.55
CA ARG A 207 -2.26 -24.53 -10.49
C ARG A 207 -0.90 -24.81 -9.82
N LEU A 208 -0.44 -23.94 -8.93
CA LEU A 208 0.78 -24.21 -8.14
C LEU A 208 0.67 -25.47 -7.28
N ILE A 209 -0.51 -25.70 -6.65
CA ILE A 209 -0.75 -26.91 -5.86
C ILE A 209 -0.73 -28.16 -6.75
N GLU A 210 -1.36 -28.11 -7.93
CA GLU A 210 -1.35 -29.20 -8.91
C GLU A 210 0.05 -29.53 -9.40
N LEU A 211 0.92 -28.52 -9.53
CA LEU A 211 2.33 -28.66 -9.87
C LEU A 211 3.18 -29.17 -8.69
N GLY A 212 2.57 -29.38 -7.50
CA GLY A 212 3.25 -29.94 -6.33
C GLY A 212 3.97 -28.92 -5.45
N VAL A 213 3.78 -27.61 -5.65
CA VAL A 213 4.37 -26.58 -4.79
C VAL A 213 3.84 -26.73 -3.36
N PRO A 214 4.71 -26.82 -2.31
CA PRO A 214 4.32 -26.96 -0.92
C PRO A 214 3.79 -25.63 -0.35
N LEU A 215 2.59 -25.25 -0.79
CA LEU A 215 1.99 -23.94 -0.57
C LEU A 215 1.22 -23.86 0.75
N THR A 216 1.37 -22.73 1.44
CA THR A 216 0.56 -22.32 2.59
C THR A 216 -0.19 -21.05 2.26
N ILE A 217 -1.51 -21.05 2.40
CA ILE A 217 -2.38 -19.89 2.10
C ILE A 217 -3.01 -19.39 3.41
N ARG A 218 -2.91 -18.09 3.68
CA ARG A 218 -3.69 -17.39 4.71
C ARG A 218 -4.41 -16.21 4.11
N GLY A 219 -5.67 -16.01 4.48
CA GLY A 219 -6.43 -14.89 3.95
C GLY A 219 -7.94 -15.12 4.00
N ASN A 220 -8.66 -14.03 3.73
CA ASN A 220 -10.11 -14.01 3.79
C ASN A 220 -10.73 -14.36 2.42
N ARG A 221 -12.00 -14.75 2.43
CA ARG A 221 -12.86 -14.97 1.26
C ARG A 221 -12.47 -16.17 0.37
N TRP A 222 -11.46 -16.97 0.69
CA TRP A 222 -10.99 -18.11 -0.12
C TRP A 222 -12.07 -19.16 -0.38
N ARG A 223 -13.01 -19.35 0.54
CA ARG A 223 -14.16 -20.25 0.36
C ARG A 223 -15.09 -19.85 -0.81
N LYS A 224 -14.93 -18.64 -1.38
CA LYS A 224 -15.66 -18.16 -2.56
C LYS A 224 -15.00 -18.57 -3.88
N ALA A 225 -13.78 -19.07 -3.84
CA ALA A 225 -13.05 -19.53 -5.01
C ALA A 225 -13.74 -20.77 -5.61
N LYS A 226 -13.83 -20.84 -6.92
CA LYS A 226 -14.28 -22.05 -7.63
C LYS A 226 -13.30 -23.20 -7.39
N GLU A 227 -12.03 -22.86 -7.23
CA GLU A 227 -10.90 -23.75 -6.97
C GLU A 227 -10.81 -24.19 -5.49
N TRP A 228 -11.76 -23.83 -4.64
CA TRP A 228 -11.74 -24.17 -3.22
C TRP A 228 -11.49 -25.65 -2.91
N PRO A 229 -12.04 -26.63 -3.67
CA PRO A 229 -11.76 -28.05 -3.44
C PRO A 229 -10.26 -28.39 -3.45
N VAL A 230 -9.46 -27.70 -4.26
CA VAL A 230 -7.99 -27.83 -4.33
C VAL A 230 -7.32 -26.98 -3.24
N LEU A 231 -7.71 -25.71 -3.15
CA LEU A 231 -7.06 -24.73 -2.26
C LEU A 231 -7.21 -25.02 -0.76
N LYS A 232 -8.29 -25.72 -0.35
CA LYS A 232 -8.58 -26.00 1.07
C LYS A 232 -7.46 -26.77 1.76
N SER A 233 -6.73 -27.62 1.04
CA SER A 233 -5.59 -28.40 1.57
C SER A 233 -4.40 -27.53 1.98
N ALA A 234 -4.19 -26.41 1.30
CA ALA A 234 -3.13 -25.42 1.58
C ALA A 234 -3.60 -24.29 2.51
N TRP A 235 -4.91 -24.08 2.68
CA TRP A 235 -5.43 -22.99 3.50
C TRP A 235 -5.25 -23.24 5.00
N ARG A 236 -4.65 -22.28 5.70
CA ARG A 236 -4.30 -22.35 7.14
C ARG A 236 -5.05 -21.33 7.99
N GLY A 237 -6.09 -20.70 7.45
CA GLY A 237 -6.94 -19.79 8.21
C GLY A 237 -7.15 -18.42 7.56
N PRO A 238 -7.89 -17.55 8.26
CA PRO A 238 -8.19 -16.20 7.80
C PRO A 238 -6.94 -15.34 7.64
N GLY A 239 -7.14 -14.09 7.20
CA GLY A 239 -6.08 -13.07 7.16
C GLY A 239 -5.47 -12.85 8.53
N ILE A 240 -4.20 -12.57 8.54
CA ILE A 240 -3.39 -12.21 9.70
C ILE A 240 -2.74 -10.85 9.45
N ASP A 241 -2.52 -10.10 10.50
CA ASP A 241 -1.90 -8.77 10.51
C ASP A 241 -0.93 -8.61 11.68
N GLY A 242 -0.34 -7.43 11.80
CA GLY A 242 0.60 -7.10 12.87
C GLY A 242 1.71 -8.13 13.07
N PRO A 243 2.05 -8.47 14.32
CA PRO A 243 3.16 -9.39 14.62
C PRO A 243 3.01 -10.79 14.00
N ASP A 244 1.79 -11.31 13.87
CA ASP A 244 1.55 -12.64 13.30
C ASP A 244 1.82 -12.64 11.79
N TYR A 245 1.53 -11.54 11.09
CA TYR A 245 1.89 -11.36 9.68
C TYR A 245 3.41 -11.37 9.49
N VAL A 246 4.15 -10.63 10.32
CA VAL A 246 5.61 -10.59 10.28
C VAL A 246 6.20 -11.97 10.52
N LYS A 247 5.75 -12.68 11.58
CA LYS A 247 6.20 -14.04 11.92
C LYS A 247 5.96 -15.02 10.76
N ALA A 248 4.79 -14.97 10.13
CA ALA A 248 4.45 -15.86 9.03
C ALA A 248 5.30 -15.64 7.79
N ILE A 249 5.60 -14.37 7.43
CA ILE A 249 6.52 -14.04 6.34
C ILE A 249 7.96 -14.41 6.71
N GLN A 250 8.42 -14.07 7.92
CA GLN A 250 9.78 -14.33 8.38
C GLN A 250 10.11 -15.83 8.43
N CYS A 251 9.12 -16.68 8.71
CA CYS A 251 9.27 -18.13 8.76
C CYS A 251 9.00 -18.82 7.41
N ALA A 252 8.61 -18.09 6.37
CA ALA A 252 8.46 -18.61 5.03
C ALA A 252 9.79 -18.51 4.28
N LYS A 253 10.20 -19.59 3.60
CA LYS A 253 11.39 -19.55 2.74
C LYS A 253 11.16 -18.70 1.52
N VAL A 254 9.99 -18.87 0.88
CA VAL A 254 9.55 -18.09 -0.28
C VAL A 254 8.17 -17.51 0.00
N SER A 255 7.98 -16.23 -0.25
CA SER A 255 6.70 -15.54 -0.08
C SER A 255 6.19 -15.00 -1.42
N LEU A 256 4.99 -15.42 -1.82
CA LEU A 256 4.39 -15.00 -3.08
C LEU A 256 3.80 -13.60 -2.99
N GLY A 257 4.19 -12.72 -3.90
CA GLY A 257 3.64 -11.38 -4.12
C GLY A 257 2.66 -11.37 -5.30
N LEU A 258 1.35 -11.56 -5.05
CA LEU A 258 0.36 -11.52 -6.10
C LEU A 258 -0.29 -10.13 -6.22
N LEU A 259 -0.39 -9.65 -7.45
CA LEU A 259 -0.96 -8.35 -7.78
C LEU A 259 -2.49 -8.33 -7.68
N SER A 260 -3.08 -7.14 -7.65
CA SER A 260 -4.50 -6.91 -7.89
C SER A 260 -4.67 -6.36 -9.31
N LYS A 261 -5.08 -7.22 -10.23
CA LYS A 261 -5.32 -6.82 -11.63
C LYS A 261 -6.39 -5.74 -11.75
N GLY A 262 -7.41 -5.80 -10.90
CA GLY A 262 -8.46 -4.79 -10.85
C GLY A 262 -7.97 -3.41 -10.41
N ASN A 263 -6.88 -3.33 -9.64
CA ASN A 263 -6.20 -2.08 -9.27
C ASN A 263 -5.13 -1.65 -10.29
N ARG A 264 -4.95 -2.39 -11.36
CA ARG A 264 -3.86 -2.14 -12.32
C ARG A 264 -2.48 -2.11 -11.66
N ASP A 265 -2.28 -2.94 -10.60
CA ASP A 265 -1.04 -2.99 -9.85
C ASP A 265 0.09 -3.58 -10.70
N LEU A 266 1.26 -2.95 -10.66
CA LEU A 266 2.52 -3.47 -11.16
C LEU A 266 3.53 -3.76 -10.02
N HIS A 267 3.23 -3.29 -8.81
CA HIS A 267 3.81 -3.67 -7.52
C HIS A 267 2.74 -3.51 -6.43
N THR A 268 3.00 -4.01 -5.22
CA THR A 268 2.12 -3.87 -4.06
C THR A 268 2.94 -3.58 -2.81
N THR A 269 2.28 -3.34 -1.66
CA THR A 269 3.00 -3.25 -0.38
C THR A 269 3.83 -4.50 -0.11
N ARG A 270 3.37 -5.68 -0.56
CA ARG A 270 4.11 -6.96 -0.44
C ARG A 270 5.46 -6.92 -1.12
N SER A 271 5.61 -6.13 -2.18
CA SER A 271 6.89 -5.96 -2.88
C SER A 271 7.98 -5.31 -2.02
N ALA A 272 7.60 -4.55 -0.99
CA ALA A 272 8.51 -4.00 0.00
C ALA A 272 8.48 -4.78 1.33
N GLU A 273 7.29 -5.17 1.80
CA GLU A 273 7.12 -5.84 3.10
C GLU A 273 7.84 -7.19 3.14
N ILE A 274 7.70 -8.03 2.12
CA ILE A 274 8.31 -9.36 2.07
C ILE A 274 9.84 -9.29 2.18
N PRO A 275 10.55 -8.53 1.32
CA PRO A 275 11.99 -8.40 1.42
C PRO A 275 12.43 -7.75 2.74
N PHE A 276 11.74 -6.69 3.19
CA PHE A 276 12.09 -6.01 4.43
C PHE A 276 11.98 -6.92 5.66
N ILE A 277 10.98 -7.80 5.73
CA ILE A 277 10.82 -8.82 6.77
C ILE A 277 11.92 -9.89 6.67
N GLY A 278 12.44 -10.17 5.46
CA GLY A 278 13.57 -11.08 5.26
C GLY A 278 13.19 -12.44 4.66
N SER A 279 12.10 -12.52 3.90
CA SER A 279 11.76 -13.66 3.04
C SER A 279 12.07 -13.35 1.57
N VAL A 280 12.23 -14.38 0.73
CA VAL A 280 12.35 -14.17 -0.72
C VAL A 280 11.03 -13.71 -1.29
N LEU A 281 11.03 -12.56 -1.95
CA LEU A 281 9.91 -12.11 -2.77
C LEU A 281 9.89 -12.92 -4.08
N CYS A 282 8.84 -13.70 -4.26
CA CYS A 282 8.53 -14.38 -5.51
C CYS A 282 7.25 -13.77 -6.10
N ALA A 283 7.38 -12.95 -7.14
CA ALA A 283 6.30 -12.10 -7.62
C ALA A 283 6.15 -12.17 -9.16
N GLU A 284 5.05 -11.63 -9.66
CA GLU A 284 4.84 -11.50 -11.11
C GLU A 284 5.90 -10.57 -11.70
N ARG A 285 6.49 -10.96 -12.84
CA ARG A 285 7.46 -10.13 -13.57
C ARG A 285 6.74 -8.95 -14.18
N THR A 286 7.02 -7.74 -13.66
CA THR A 286 6.52 -6.47 -14.17
C THR A 286 7.68 -5.49 -14.35
N GLY A 287 7.46 -4.43 -15.15
CA GLY A 287 8.48 -3.37 -15.29
C GLY A 287 8.84 -2.75 -13.93
N GLU A 288 7.84 -2.50 -13.06
CA GLU A 288 8.10 -1.91 -11.75
C GLU A 288 8.86 -2.84 -10.80
N HIS A 289 8.58 -4.15 -10.82
CA HIS A 289 9.36 -5.12 -10.04
C HIS A 289 10.82 -5.21 -10.51
N LEU A 290 11.06 -5.18 -11.84
CA LEU A 290 12.40 -5.17 -12.41
C LEU A 290 13.19 -3.88 -12.12
N GLU A 291 12.50 -2.75 -11.97
CA GLU A 291 13.12 -1.50 -11.47
C GLU A 291 13.45 -1.58 -9.98
N MET A 292 12.59 -2.22 -9.18
CA MET A 292 12.76 -2.32 -7.73
C MET A 292 13.89 -3.28 -7.36
N TYR A 293 14.00 -4.43 -8.01
CA TYR A 293 14.90 -5.51 -7.64
C TYR A 293 15.55 -6.16 -8.86
N ARG A 294 16.82 -6.57 -8.70
CA ARG A 294 17.49 -7.40 -9.69
C ARG A 294 16.96 -8.83 -9.59
N GLU A 295 16.43 -9.32 -10.73
CA GLU A 295 15.89 -10.67 -10.83
C GLU A 295 16.96 -11.72 -10.52
N ASP A 296 16.58 -12.76 -9.79
CA ASP A 296 17.38 -13.89 -9.32
C ASP A 296 18.55 -13.54 -8.37
N GLU A 297 18.74 -12.24 -8.04
CA GLU A 297 19.74 -11.75 -7.10
C GLU A 297 19.11 -11.11 -5.84
N GLU A 298 18.03 -10.30 -5.99
CA GLU A 298 17.39 -9.54 -4.92
C GLU A 298 15.92 -9.92 -4.74
N ALA A 299 15.30 -10.49 -5.78
CA ALA A 299 13.95 -11.06 -5.78
C ALA A 299 13.85 -12.09 -6.92
N VAL A 300 12.77 -12.85 -6.96
CA VAL A 300 12.52 -13.83 -8.02
C VAL A 300 11.20 -13.51 -8.70
N PHE A 301 11.20 -13.49 -10.04
CA PHE A 301 10.03 -13.13 -10.81
C PHE A 301 9.59 -14.26 -11.74
N TRP A 302 8.31 -14.27 -12.07
CA TRP A 302 7.67 -15.26 -12.94
C TRP A 302 6.63 -14.60 -13.83
N SER A 303 6.36 -15.25 -14.98
CA SER A 303 5.33 -14.84 -15.93
C SER A 303 4.20 -15.88 -16.05
N THR A 304 4.45 -17.13 -15.64
CA THR A 304 3.46 -18.21 -15.65
C THR A 304 3.46 -18.99 -14.33
N PRO A 305 2.38 -19.73 -14.00
CA PRO A 305 2.36 -20.61 -12.84
C PRO A 305 3.46 -21.67 -12.88
N GLU A 306 3.77 -22.20 -14.07
CA GLU A 306 4.81 -23.20 -14.28
C GLU A 306 6.18 -22.64 -13.94
N GLU A 307 6.54 -21.46 -14.46
CA GLU A 307 7.79 -20.78 -14.11
C GLU A 307 7.86 -20.46 -12.61
N CYS A 308 6.74 -20.04 -12.00
CA CYS A 308 6.67 -19.82 -10.55
C CYS A 308 6.98 -21.09 -9.76
N ALA A 309 6.43 -22.23 -10.18
CA ALA A 309 6.68 -23.52 -9.55
C ALA A 309 8.15 -23.93 -9.67
N GLU A 310 8.75 -23.82 -10.87
CA GLU A 310 10.17 -24.10 -11.12
C GLU A 310 11.07 -23.25 -10.22
N LYS A 311 10.83 -21.93 -10.17
CA LYS A 311 11.57 -21.00 -9.30
C LYS A 311 11.43 -21.36 -7.81
N CYS A 312 10.24 -21.75 -7.37
CA CYS A 312 10.02 -22.21 -5.99
C CYS A 312 10.82 -23.49 -5.68
N PHE A 313 10.80 -24.49 -6.57
CA PHE A 313 11.56 -25.73 -6.36
C PHE A 313 13.07 -25.50 -6.36
N ASP A 314 13.57 -24.66 -7.25
CA ASP A 314 15.00 -24.31 -7.30
C ASP A 314 15.45 -23.65 -5.97
N LEU A 315 14.68 -22.67 -5.45
CA LEU A 315 14.96 -22.03 -4.16
C LEU A 315 14.88 -23.02 -2.99
N LEU A 316 13.91 -23.90 -2.97
CA LEU A 316 13.74 -24.91 -1.92
C LEU A 316 14.84 -25.99 -1.95
N GLY A 317 15.37 -26.28 -3.15
CA GLY A 317 16.51 -27.19 -3.35
C GLY A 317 17.86 -26.55 -2.99
N ASN A 318 17.94 -25.22 -2.92
CA ASN A 318 19.18 -24.49 -2.61
C ASN A 318 18.95 -23.42 -1.52
N LEU A 319 18.94 -23.84 -0.28
CA LEU A 319 18.65 -22.94 0.87
C LEU A 319 19.66 -21.81 1.01
N GLY A 320 20.94 -22.05 0.67
CA GLY A 320 21.96 -21.01 0.70
C GLY A 320 21.68 -19.89 -0.29
N ARG A 321 21.22 -20.24 -1.51
CA ARG A 321 20.77 -19.26 -2.52
C ARG A 321 19.52 -18.52 -2.03
N CYS A 322 18.55 -19.24 -1.47
CA CYS A 322 17.34 -18.66 -0.91
C CYS A 322 17.66 -17.57 0.14
N GLU A 323 18.53 -17.88 1.09
CA GLU A 323 18.97 -16.95 2.14
C GLU A 323 19.76 -15.75 1.56
N ALA A 324 20.59 -15.98 0.54
CA ALA A 324 21.36 -14.92 -0.09
C ALA A 324 20.44 -13.92 -0.80
N ILE A 325 19.44 -14.39 -1.57
CA ILE A 325 18.44 -13.54 -2.24
C ILE A 325 17.59 -12.77 -1.21
N ALA A 326 17.11 -13.44 -0.15
CA ALA A 326 16.32 -12.78 0.89
C ALA A 326 17.10 -11.64 1.57
N ARG A 327 18.39 -11.86 1.87
CA ARG A 327 19.27 -10.83 2.44
C ARG A 327 19.50 -9.69 1.47
N ALA A 328 19.85 -9.97 0.21
CA ALA A 328 20.10 -8.95 -0.80
C ALA A 328 18.84 -8.12 -1.11
N GLY A 329 17.67 -8.77 -1.17
CA GLY A 329 16.38 -8.08 -1.33
C GLY A 329 16.07 -7.14 -0.16
N ARG A 330 16.36 -7.56 1.07
CA ARG A 330 16.21 -6.70 2.25
C ARG A 330 17.16 -5.51 2.22
N GLU A 331 18.41 -5.72 1.88
CA GLU A 331 19.42 -4.66 1.73
C GLU A 331 19.01 -3.65 0.64
N ARG A 332 18.50 -4.16 -0.49
CA ARG A 332 17.97 -3.34 -1.58
C ARG A 332 16.78 -2.48 -1.10
N CYS A 333 15.81 -3.09 -0.42
CA CYS A 333 14.63 -2.40 0.11
C CYS A 333 15.00 -1.22 1.02
N ILE A 334 15.97 -1.43 1.92
CA ILE A 334 16.46 -0.41 2.86
C ILE A 334 17.25 0.66 2.11
N ARG A 335 18.21 0.27 1.26
CA ARG A 335 19.09 1.18 0.53
C ARG A 335 18.33 2.14 -0.38
N ASP A 336 17.32 1.62 -1.09
CA ASP A 336 16.57 2.38 -2.10
C ASP A 336 15.32 3.06 -1.50
N GLY A 337 15.11 2.93 -0.19
CA GLY A 337 14.11 3.70 0.54
C GLY A 337 12.67 3.25 0.31
N TYR A 338 12.43 1.93 0.13
CA TYR A 338 11.07 1.39 0.03
C TYR A 338 10.41 1.25 1.41
N LEU A 339 10.62 2.26 2.27
CA LEU A 339 10.13 2.32 3.63
C LEU A 339 9.26 3.57 3.84
N ASN A 340 8.35 3.51 4.80
CA ASN A 340 7.36 4.57 5.01
C ASN A 340 8.00 5.93 5.31
N GLU A 341 9.03 5.98 6.17
CA GLU A 341 9.69 7.24 6.51
C GLU A 341 10.31 7.91 5.27
N ASN A 342 10.90 7.11 4.36
CA ASN A 342 11.46 7.63 3.11
C ASN A 342 10.37 8.18 2.18
N VAL A 343 9.26 7.43 2.03
CA VAL A 343 8.15 7.83 1.14
C VAL A 343 7.45 9.07 1.66
N VAL A 344 7.12 9.14 2.95
CA VAL A 344 6.46 10.33 3.51
C VAL A 344 7.39 11.55 3.51
N ALA A 345 8.71 11.37 3.76
CA ALA A 345 9.69 12.45 3.65
C ALA A 345 9.79 12.99 2.21
N LEU A 346 9.75 12.10 1.19
CA LEU A 346 9.73 12.49 -0.21
C LEU A 346 8.47 13.33 -0.55
N ILE A 347 7.31 12.92 -0.05
CA ILE A 347 6.04 13.66 -0.25
C ILE A 347 6.13 15.06 0.41
N LEU A 348 6.65 15.13 1.65
CA LEU A 348 6.83 16.40 2.35
C LEU A 348 7.84 17.33 1.63
N ALA A 349 8.93 16.78 1.12
CA ALA A 349 9.92 17.53 0.34
C ALA A 349 9.33 18.09 -0.96
N ALA A 350 8.48 17.31 -1.66
CA ALA A 350 7.78 17.76 -2.86
C ALA A 350 6.82 18.92 -2.57
N LEU A 351 6.11 18.89 -1.43
CA LEU A 351 5.24 20.00 -0.98
C LEU A 351 6.00 21.29 -0.69
N SER A 352 7.24 21.19 -0.20
CA SER A 352 8.06 22.37 0.15
C SER A 352 8.84 22.97 -1.03
N GLY A 353 8.68 22.44 -2.24
CA GLY A 353 9.45 22.86 -3.42
C GLY A 353 10.94 22.46 -3.40
N GLN A 354 11.38 21.67 -2.41
CA GLN A 354 12.76 21.21 -2.26
C GLN A 354 13.07 19.90 -2.98
N GLY A 355 12.09 19.31 -3.67
CA GLY A 355 12.19 18.06 -4.40
C GLY A 355 12.89 18.24 -5.75
N GLY A 356 14.19 18.61 -5.74
CA GLY A 356 15.01 18.70 -6.94
C GLY A 356 15.25 17.32 -7.57
N ASN A 357 14.93 17.21 -8.86
CA ASN A 357 15.45 16.30 -9.92
C ASN A 357 15.39 14.76 -9.77
N ARG A 358 14.77 14.16 -8.74
CA ARG A 358 14.63 12.68 -8.67
C ARG A 358 13.22 12.17 -8.29
N ALA A 359 12.35 13.03 -7.80
CA ALA A 359 10.93 12.78 -7.86
C ALA A 359 10.47 13.25 -9.24
N GLN A 360 9.85 12.39 -10.04
CA GLN A 360 9.10 12.87 -11.21
C GLN A 360 7.89 13.67 -10.70
N VAL A 361 8.15 14.90 -10.23
CA VAL A 361 7.12 15.93 -10.10
C VAL A 361 6.86 16.36 -11.52
N ILE A 362 5.91 15.73 -12.17
CA ILE A 362 5.53 16.08 -13.53
C ILE A 362 4.65 17.34 -13.41
N GLY A 363 5.30 18.52 -13.49
CA GLY A 363 4.64 19.80 -13.59
C GLY A 363 3.76 19.90 -14.86
N VAL A 364 2.87 20.88 -14.90
CA VAL A 364 1.89 21.07 -15.99
C VAL A 364 2.55 21.55 -17.30
N ASP A 365 3.86 21.88 -17.33
CA ASP A 365 4.52 22.63 -18.41
C ASP A 365 5.56 21.83 -19.22
N ASP A 366 5.47 20.50 -19.37
CA ASP A 366 6.34 19.79 -20.31
C ASP A 366 5.55 19.19 -21.49
N PRO A 367 5.58 19.85 -22.70
CA PRO A 367 4.90 19.35 -23.89
C PRO A 367 5.69 18.28 -24.67
N THR A 368 6.77 17.72 -24.13
CA THR A 368 7.66 16.78 -24.84
C THR A 368 7.61 15.37 -24.28
N CYS A 369 6.49 14.68 -24.33
CA CYS A 369 6.40 13.22 -24.29
C CYS A 369 5.23 12.75 -25.15
N VAL A 370 5.39 12.91 -26.46
CA VAL A 370 4.70 12.12 -27.48
C VAL A 370 5.81 11.58 -28.36
N ASP A 371 6.10 10.27 -28.16
CA ASP A 371 6.49 9.30 -29.20
C ASP A 371 6.47 7.90 -28.58
#